data_442cdd8aad287be19fcba5f6a4a6028e
#
_entry.id   442cdd8aad287be19fcba5f6a4a6028e
#
_cell.length_a   1.000
_cell.length_b   1.000
_cell.length_c   1.000
_cell.angle_alpha   90.00
_cell.angle_beta   90.00
_cell.angle_gamma   90.00
#
_symmetry.space_group_name_H-M   'P 1'
#
loop_
_entity.id
_entity.type
_entity.pdbx_description
1 polymer ?
#
loop_
_entity_poly.entity_id
_entity_poly.type
_entity_poly.pdbx_seq_one_letter_code
_entity_poly.pdbx_strand_id
1 'polypeptide(L)'
;MIRVRTAVAAVALLAAAGCGSAPPPTKAVKVGIVLTYSGPDASIGEAIDRGAELYRTLHRADLPEGVELQLIKRDETGPTPDVAKRLARELIVREGVQILTGGQWTPNVSAIAPLATEAGIPYVVMSSGTASTTRLSPFLVRVAFTTWQHSYHLGKWAAANGLTRVSTIVSDYAAGLDAEDAFVQGFKGAGGQIVSSVRAPLRTADYVPFLERVRRDKPQAVYGFNPGGPEATRFIKAYHDLGLAAAGIQLIGPNAIVPDDELKNMGEAAINVISASHYSAAGDRPANRTFVTEWKKAYGQDTVPNYFAVGGWDGMAAIFAVIREQNGVLDPKRSQEILTHWSNPDSPRGPMRIDPETRDVIHNIYIRRVQQVDGELRNVEFATIPDVKDPWKELHPEGNAGTR
;
A
#
# COMPACT_ATOMS: atom_id res chain seq x y z
N MET A 1 11.40 71.93 68.64
CA MET A 1 12.11 71.81 67.37
C MET A 1 12.61 70.42 67.28
N ILE A 2 11.90 69.53 66.51
CA ILE A 2 12.20 68.14 66.35
C ILE A 2 12.65 68.00 64.90
N ARG A 3 13.88 67.52 64.69
CA ARG A 3 14.42 67.19 63.31
C ARG A 3 14.11 65.76 63.00
N VAL A 4 13.29 65.56 61.98
CA VAL A 4 13.03 64.24 61.37
C VAL A 4 14.15 63.93 60.35
N ARG A 5 14.85 62.79 60.51
CA ARG A 5 15.81 62.29 59.56
C ARG A 5 15.10 61.22 58.70
N THR A 6 15.00 61.54 57.44
CA THR A 6 14.50 60.59 56.41
C THR A 6 15.63 59.64 55.93
N ALA A 7 15.44 58.36 56.16
CA ALA A 7 16.33 57.31 55.61
C ALA A 7 15.80 56.82 54.24
N VAL A 8 16.59 56.97 53.18
CA VAL A 8 16.30 56.48 51.82
C VAL A 8 16.90 55.08 51.75
N ALA A 9 16.03 54.07 51.63
CA ALA A 9 16.42 52.67 51.32
C ALA A 9 16.48 52.48 49.81
N ALA A 10 17.67 52.26 49.31
CA ALA A 10 17.86 51.85 47.89
C ALA A 10 17.62 50.34 47.70
N VAL A 11 16.55 50.02 47.03
CA VAL A 11 16.27 48.62 46.59
C VAL A 11 16.99 48.38 45.26
N ALA A 12 18.03 47.55 45.29
CA ALA A 12 18.69 47.08 44.06
C ALA A 12 17.89 45.90 43.49
N LEU A 13 17.18 46.11 42.38
CA LEU A 13 16.60 45.03 41.58
C LEU A 13 17.72 44.33 40.76
N LEU A 14 18.06 43.09 41.16
CA LEU A 14 18.82 42.19 40.31
C LEU A 14 17.87 41.65 39.20
N ALA A 15 18.00 42.18 37.97
CA ALA A 15 17.42 41.60 36.79
C ALA A 15 18.26 40.38 36.38
N ALA A 16 17.82 39.16 36.73
CA ALA A 16 18.37 37.93 36.19
C ALA A 16 17.91 37.84 34.74
N ALA A 17 18.80 38.23 33.81
CA ALA A 17 18.64 37.98 32.40
C ALA A 17 18.78 36.48 32.18
N GLY A 18 17.65 35.72 32.13
CA GLY A 18 17.60 34.39 31.65
C GLY A 18 17.89 34.40 30.12
N CYS A 19 19.10 34.03 29.73
CA CYS A 19 19.41 33.65 28.33
C CYS A 19 18.62 32.39 28.00
N GLY A 20 17.35 32.55 27.65
CA GLY A 20 16.63 31.53 26.89
C GLY A 20 17.29 31.42 25.53
N SER A 21 18.08 30.37 25.29
CA SER A 21 18.56 30.06 23.95
C SER A 21 17.34 29.97 23.02
N ALA A 22 17.32 30.78 21.96
CA ALA A 22 16.31 30.65 20.91
C ALA A 22 16.29 29.18 20.44
N PRO A 23 15.08 28.57 20.24
CA PRO A 23 15.02 27.21 19.74
C PRO A 23 15.83 27.15 18.44
N PRO A 24 16.56 26.04 18.22
CA PRO A 24 17.34 25.89 16.98
C PRO A 24 16.41 26.01 15.77
N PRO A 25 16.89 26.60 14.66
CA PRO A 25 16.05 26.77 13.48
C PRO A 25 15.53 25.40 13.02
N THR A 26 14.22 25.28 12.87
CA THR A 26 13.57 24.05 12.39
C THR A 26 13.95 23.77 10.93
N LYS A 27 14.47 22.56 10.67
CA LYS A 27 14.72 22.07 9.31
C LYS A 27 13.42 21.44 8.82
N ALA A 28 12.76 22.07 7.86
CA ALA A 28 11.54 21.52 7.27
C ALA A 28 11.91 20.52 6.15
N VAL A 29 11.52 19.25 6.32
CA VAL A 29 11.54 18.24 5.26
C VAL A 29 10.15 18.17 4.65
N LYS A 30 10.03 18.56 3.39
CA LYS A 30 8.77 18.57 2.65
C LYS A 30 8.59 17.27 1.85
N VAL A 31 7.50 16.57 2.10
CA VAL A 31 7.10 15.34 1.40
C VAL A 31 5.77 15.57 0.72
N GLY A 32 5.71 15.38 -0.60
CA GLY A 32 4.50 15.48 -1.38
C GLY A 32 3.79 14.14 -1.49
N ILE A 33 2.54 14.05 -1.11
CA ILE A 33 1.74 12.84 -1.25
C ILE A 33 0.58 13.08 -2.23
N VAL A 34 0.49 12.20 -3.25
CA VAL A 34 -0.57 12.21 -4.26
C VAL A 34 -1.39 10.93 -4.12
N LEU A 35 -2.64 11.06 -3.72
CA LEU A 35 -3.59 9.97 -3.51
C LEU A 35 -5.00 10.41 -3.93
N THR A 36 -5.92 9.46 -4.02
CA THR A 36 -7.34 9.73 -4.25
C THR A 36 -8.02 10.02 -2.91
N TYR A 37 -8.47 11.25 -2.69
CA TYR A 37 -9.19 11.66 -1.48
C TYR A 37 -10.67 11.96 -1.73
N SER A 38 -11.10 11.93 -2.99
CA SER A 38 -12.50 12.18 -3.38
C SER A 38 -12.99 11.15 -4.40
N GLY A 39 -14.33 11.05 -4.53
CA GLY A 39 -14.97 10.13 -5.46
C GLY A 39 -15.07 8.68 -4.93
N PRO A 40 -15.42 7.72 -5.80
CA PRO A 40 -15.78 6.35 -5.38
C PRO A 40 -14.63 5.53 -4.80
N ASP A 41 -13.38 5.92 -5.05
CA ASP A 41 -12.18 5.20 -4.61
C ASP A 41 -11.44 5.92 -3.47
N ALA A 42 -12.08 6.93 -2.85
CA ALA A 42 -11.47 7.71 -1.77
C ALA A 42 -11.05 6.85 -0.57
N SER A 43 -11.82 5.81 -0.24
CA SER A 43 -11.51 4.91 0.87
C SER A 43 -10.14 4.23 0.75
N ILE A 44 -9.68 3.97 -0.50
CA ILE A 44 -8.36 3.38 -0.76
C ILE A 44 -7.25 4.40 -0.42
N GLY A 45 -7.37 5.62 -0.95
CA GLY A 45 -6.41 6.69 -0.67
C GLY A 45 -6.38 7.09 0.81
N GLU A 46 -7.55 7.14 1.45
CA GLU A 46 -7.66 7.37 2.88
C GLU A 46 -6.99 6.27 3.72
N ALA A 47 -7.10 5.00 3.33
CA ALA A 47 -6.45 3.92 4.05
C ALA A 47 -4.91 4.05 4.00
N ILE A 48 -4.34 4.38 2.83
CA ILE A 48 -2.91 4.64 2.68
C ILE A 48 -2.49 5.83 3.55
N ASP A 49 -3.23 6.93 3.46
CA ASP A 49 -2.94 8.17 4.20
C ASP A 49 -3.00 7.96 5.71
N ARG A 50 -4.03 7.28 6.21
CA ARG A 50 -4.17 6.93 7.62
C ARG A 50 -3.03 6.06 8.12
N GLY A 51 -2.57 5.09 7.33
CA GLY A 51 -1.40 4.29 7.66
C GLY A 51 -0.13 5.12 7.80
N ALA A 52 0.11 6.03 6.85
CA ALA A 52 1.24 6.97 6.87
C ALA A 52 1.18 7.93 8.06
N GLU A 53 0.00 8.51 8.32
CA GLU A 53 -0.20 9.45 9.44
C GLU A 53 -0.09 8.77 10.81
N LEU A 54 -0.55 7.53 10.92
CA LEU A 54 -0.41 6.76 12.16
C LEU A 54 1.08 6.52 12.46
N TYR A 55 1.87 6.08 11.47
CA TYR A 55 3.32 5.94 11.64
C TYR A 55 3.95 7.26 12.05
N ARG A 56 3.68 8.34 11.31
CA ARG A 56 4.21 9.68 11.57
C ARG A 56 3.92 10.16 12.99
N THR A 57 2.71 9.88 13.48
CA THR A 57 2.27 10.30 14.82
C THR A 57 2.99 9.52 15.92
N LEU A 58 3.06 8.20 15.79
CA LEU A 58 3.64 7.33 16.81
C LEU A 58 5.17 7.45 16.87
N HIS A 59 5.81 7.73 15.75
CA HIS A 59 7.26 7.80 15.60
C HIS A 59 7.82 9.22 15.52
N ARG A 60 7.00 10.24 15.83
CA ARG A 60 7.46 11.65 15.74
C ARG A 60 8.74 11.92 16.53
N ALA A 61 8.90 11.26 17.69
CA ALA A 61 10.09 11.41 18.51
C ALA A 61 11.36 10.78 17.92
N ASP A 62 11.22 9.95 16.88
CA ASP A 62 12.35 9.31 16.19
C ASP A 62 13.02 10.25 15.17
N LEU A 63 12.40 11.39 14.87
CA LEU A 63 13.02 12.40 14.02
C LEU A 63 14.14 13.13 14.77
N PRO A 64 15.22 13.55 14.08
CA PRO A 64 16.27 14.31 14.69
C PRO A 64 15.76 15.63 15.28
N GLU A 65 16.42 16.12 16.32
CA GLU A 65 16.05 17.37 16.98
C GLU A 65 16.05 18.55 16.00
N GLY A 66 15.01 19.38 16.07
CA GLY A 66 14.81 20.53 15.16
C GLY A 66 14.42 20.15 13.72
N VAL A 67 14.08 18.89 13.45
CA VAL A 67 13.53 18.46 12.16
C VAL A 67 12.01 18.38 12.21
N GLU A 68 11.35 19.01 11.23
CA GLU A 68 9.91 18.97 11.05
C GLU A 68 9.58 18.30 9.69
N LEU A 69 8.76 17.25 9.73
CA LEU A 69 8.21 16.63 8.53
C LEU A 69 6.90 17.33 8.13
N GLN A 70 6.90 17.98 6.97
CA GLN A 70 5.73 18.61 6.36
C GLN A 70 5.18 17.72 5.24
N LEU A 71 4.00 17.11 5.44
CA LEU A 71 3.32 16.28 4.46
C LEU A 71 2.32 17.13 3.67
N ILE A 72 2.58 17.35 2.37
CA ILE A 72 1.76 18.18 1.49
C ILE A 72 0.90 17.26 0.62
N LYS A 73 -0.42 17.25 0.89
CA LYS A 73 -1.37 16.34 0.26
C LYS A 73 -1.99 16.93 -0.99
N ARG A 74 -2.22 16.09 -2.02
CA ARG A 74 -2.92 16.44 -3.26
C ARG A 74 -3.88 15.30 -3.64
N ASP A 75 -5.09 15.68 -4.04
CA ASP A 75 -6.14 14.76 -4.49
C ASP A 75 -6.10 14.57 -6.00
N GLU A 76 -5.77 13.34 -6.41
CA GLU A 76 -5.75 12.95 -7.84
C GLU A 76 -7.13 12.52 -8.38
N THR A 77 -8.16 12.45 -7.52
CA THR A 77 -9.58 12.17 -7.84
C THR A 77 -9.89 10.81 -8.49
N GLY A 78 -8.90 9.92 -8.57
CA GLY A 78 -9.01 8.58 -9.18
C GLY A 78 -7.90 8.29 -10.19
N PRO A 79 -8.07 7.29 -11.09
CA PRO A 79 -7.08 6.95 -12.12
C PRO A 79 -7.06 8.01 -13.25
N THR A 80 -6.53 9.18 -12.93
CA THR A 80 -6.49 10.37 -13.81
C THR A 80 -5.03 10.84 -14.00
N PRO A 81 -4.28 10.23 -14.94
CA PRO A 81 -2.83 10.45 -15.08
C PRO A 81 -2.45 11.91 -15.36
N ASP A 82 -3.26 12.67 -16.12
CA ASP A 82 -2.97 14.07 -16.40
C ASP A 82 -3.12 14.95 -15.16
N VAL A 83 -4.12 14.69 -14.32
CA VAL A 83 -4.32 15.37 -13.04
C VAL A 83 -3.15 15.05 -12.11
N ALA A 84 -2.81 13.77 -11.94
CA ALA A 84 -1.73 13.31 -11.09
C ALA A 84 -0.38 13.93 -11.52
N LYS A 85 -0.09 13.94 -12.82
CA LYS A 85 1.10 14.59 -13.39
C LYS A 85 1.19 16.08 -13.07
N ARG A 86 0.07 16.80 -13.24
CA ARG A 86 0.00 18.25 -12.94
C ARG A 86 0.25 18.51 -11.45
N LEU A 87 -0.37 17.73 -10.57
CA LEU A 87 -0.23 17.85 -9.11
C LEU A 87 1.19 17.54 -8.65
N ALA A 88 1.81 16.48 -9.18
CA ALA A 88 3.21 16.15 -8.86
C ALA A 88 4.16 17.27 -9.32
N ARG A 89 3.95 17.85 -10.49
CA ARG A 89 4.75 19.01 -10.97
C ARG A 89 4.58 20.21 -10.04
N GLU A 90 3.37 20.48 -9.57
CA GLU A 90 3.09 21.56 -8.61
C GLU A 90 3.86 21.32 -7.28
N LEU A 91 3.80 20.11 -6.75
CA LEU A 91 4.53 19.72 -5.53
C LEU A 91 6.05 19.90 -5.70
N ILE A 92 6.61 19.50 -6.83
CA ILE A 92 8.05 19.63 -7.10
C ILE A 92 8.45 21.11 -7.28
N VAL A 93 7.77 21.83 -8.17
CA VAL A 93 8.23 23.14 -8.62
C VAL A 93 7.80 24.29 -7.70
N ARG A 94 6.56 24.23 -7.16
CA ARG A 94 6.01 25.31 -6.34
C ARG A 94 6.23 25.08 -4.84
N GLU A 95 5.98 23.85 -4.38
CA GLU A 95 6.12 23.53 -2.96
C GLU A 95 7.57 23.15 -2.59
N GLY A 96 8.39 22.73 -3.57
CA GLY A 96 9.77 22.33 -3.34
C GLY A 96 9.88 21.06 -2.50
N VAL A 97 9.03 20.05 -2.76
CA VAL A 97 9.11 18.79 -2.04
C VAL A 97 10.41 18.04 -2.36
N GLN A 98 10.95 17.38 -1.37
CA GLN A 98 12.22 16.65 -1.46
C GLN A 98 12.02 15.15 -1.70
N ILE A 99 10.80 14.65 -1.44
CA ILE A 99 10.35 13.27 -1.68
C ILE A 99 8.93 13.33 -2.19
N LEU A 100 8.62 12.54 -3.23
CA LEU A 100 7.25 12.23 -3.61
C LEU A 100 6.83 10.89 -3.01
N THR A 101 5.53 10.75 -2.70
CA THR A 101 4.98 9.50 -2.20
C THR A 101 3.49 9.34 -2.55
N GLY A 102 2.89 8.21 -2.15
CA GLY A 102 1.52 7.83 -2.48
C GLY A 102 1.49 6.78 -3.59
N GLY A 103 0.96 7.14 -4.76
CA GLY A 103 0.96 6.24 -5.93
C GLY A 103 -0.06 5.13 -5.83
N GLN A 104 -1.34 5.48 -5.73
CA GLN A 104 -2.45 4.54 -5.65
C GLN A 104 -2.68 3.80 -6.97
N TRP A 105 -2.72 4.50 -8.08
CA TRP A 105 -3.06 3.99 -9.41
C TRP A 105 -1.85 3.86 -10.32
N THR A 106 -1.67 2.71 -10.97
CA THR A 106 -0.59 2.50 -11.93
C THR A 106 -0.51 3.57 -13.03
N PRO A 107 -1.59 3.98 -13.71
CA PRO A 107 -1.50 5.02 -14.74
C PRO A 107 -1.01 6.36 -14.18
N ASN A 108 -1.38 6.70 -12.94
CA ASN A 108 -0.94 7.93 -12.29
C ASN A 108 0.55 7.85 -11.92
N VAL A 109 0.99 6.72 -11.36
CA VAL A 109 2.43 6.48 -11.07
C VAL A 109 3.25 6.57 -12.35
N SER A 110 2.78 5.98 -13.45
CA SER A 110 3.45 6.06 -14.75
C SER A 110 3.59 7.48 -15.27
N ALA A 111 2.60 8.34 -15.00
CA ALA A 111 2.64 9.75 -15.40
C ALA A 111 3.55 10.61 -14.49
N ILE A 112 3.71 10.22 -13.20
CA ILE A 112 4.54 10.94 -12.22
C ILE A 112 6.02 10.51 -12.31
N ALA A 113 6.31 9.24 -12.55
CA ALA A 113 7.67 8.70 -12.53
C ALA A 113 8.72 9.48 -13.36
N PRO A 114 8.41 9.94 -14.59
CA PRO A 114 9.34 10.78 -15.35
C PRO A 114 9.66 12.11 -14.65
N LEU A 115 8.71 12.71 -13.93
CA LEU A 115 8.93 13.96 -13.19
C LEU A 115 9.88 13.75 -12.01
N ALA A 116 9.79 12.62 -11.31
CA ALA A 116 10.73 12.24 -10.25
C ALA A 116 12.16 12.09 -10.81
N THR A 117 12.29 11.49 -12.01
CA THR A 117 13.57 11.39 -12.72
C THR A 117 14.13 12.76 -13.10
N GLU A 118 13.30 13.61 -13.71
CA GLU A 118 13.69 14.96 -14.14
C GLU A 118 14.14 15.84 -12.96
N ALA A 119 13.39 15.75 -11.85
CA ALA A 119 13.73 16.49 -10.63
C ALA A 119 14.86 15.84 -9.80
N GLY A 120 15.21 14.59 -10.08
CA GLY A 120 16.21 13.83 -9.35
C GLY A 120 15.81 13.53 -7.90
N ILE A 121 14.51 13.44 -7.57
CA ILE A 121 14.01 13.20 -6.20
C ILE A 121 13.39 11.81 -6.07
N PRO A 122 13.49 11.16 -4.88
CA PRO A 122 12.87 9.88 -4.64
C PRO A 122 11.34 9.92 -4.79
N TYR A 123 10.78 8.82 -5.33
CA TYR A 123 9.35 8.55 -5.34
C TYR A 123 9.07 7.21 -4.63
N VAL A 124 8.56 7.28 -3.40
CA VAL A 124 8.20 6.11 -2.58
C VAL A 124 6.77 5.71 -2.89
N VAL A 125 6.58 4.59 -3.59
CA VAL A 125 5.25 4.10 -4.00
C VAL A 125 4.68 3.18 -2.92
N MET A 126 3.53 3.58 -2.37
CA MET A 126 2.83 2.94 -1.26
C MET A 126 1.71 1.98 -1.69
N SER A 127 1.46 1.86 -3.01
CA SER A 127 0.47 0.95 -3.60
C SER A 127 0.89 0.54 -5.02
N SER A 128 0.07 0.70 -6.06
CA SER A 128 0.36 0.46 -7.48
C SER A 128 1.07 -0.87 -7.79
N GLY A 129 0.28 -1.93 -8.03
CA GLY A 129 0.79 -3.31 -8.09
C GLY A 129 1.42 -3.78 -9.40
N THR A 130 1.41 -3.00 -10.50
CA THR A 130 1.97 -3.44 -11.80
C THR A 130 3.47 -3.64 -11.71
N ALA A 131 3.96 -4.80 -12.16
CA ALA A 131 5.34 -5.23 -11.93
C ALA A 131 6.38 -4.30 -12.59
N SER A 132 6.11 -3.79 -13.79
CA SER A 132 7.05 -2.93 -14.53
C SER A 132 7.28 -1.54 -13.93
N THR A 133 6.48 -1.14 -12.93
CA THR A 133 6.41 0.23 -12.42
C THR A 133 7.77 0.80 -11.98
N THR A 134 8.61 0.04 -11.29
CA THR A 134 9.92 0.53 -10.82
C THR A 134 10.94 0.76 -11.94
N ARG A 135 10.70 0.22 -13.15
CA ARG A 135 11.53 0.48 -14.33
C ARG A 135 11.30 1.85 -14.96
N LEU A 136 10.21 2.53 -14.60
CA LEU A 136 9.84 3.85 -15.15
C LEU A 136 10.74 4.99 -14.66
N SER A 137 11.43 4.80 -13.53
CA SER A 137 12.35 5.81 -12.97
C SER A 137 13.39 5.14 -12.07
N PRO A 138 14.67 5.53 -12.15
CA PRO A 138 15.69 5.09 -11.21
C PRO A 138 15.46 5.64 -9.78
N PHE A 139 14.65 6.69 -9.63
CA PHE A 139 14.28 7.29 -8.36
C PHE A 139 13.00 6.69 -7.72
N LEU A 140 12.37 5.71 -8.37
CA LEU A 140 11.19 5.07 -7.85
C LEU A 140 11.56 3.84 -7.02
N VAL A 141 11.07 3.78 -5.77
CA VAL A 141 11.14 2.63 -4.88
C VAL A 141 9.73 2.25 -4.46
N ARG A 142 9.36 0.97 -4.55
CA ARG A 142 8.05 0.49 -4.14
C ARG A 142 8.15 -0.33 -2.86
N VAL A 143 7.52 0.17 -1.81
CA VAL A 143 7.44 -0.51 -0.51
C VAL A 143 6.19 -1.39 -0.36
N ALA A 144 5.24 -1.29 -1.30
CA ALA A 144 3.94 -1.94 -1.20
C ALA A 144 3.96 -3.43 -1.59
N PHE A 145 3.76 -3.74 -2.85
CA PHE A 145 3.67 -5.10 -3.41
C PHE A 145 3.67 -5.07 -4.93
N THR A 146 3.81 -6.23 -5.56
CA THR A 146 3.43 -6.43 -6.96
C THR A 146 2.24 -7.40 -7.06
N THR A 147 1.41 -7.23 -8.09
CA THR A 147 0.34 -8.20 -8.38
C THR A 147 0.90 -9.57 -8.69
N TRP A 148 2.13 -9.62 -9.25
CA TRP A 148 2.84 -10.85 -9.55
C TRP A 148 3.24 -11.63 -8.30
N GLN A 149 3.69 -10.97 -7.23
CA GLN A 149 4.01 -11.65 -5.97
C GLN A 149 2.82 -12.42 -5.42
N HIS A 150 1.61 -11.86 -5.49
CA HIS A 150 0.41 -12.51 -5.01
C HIS A 150 -0.11 -13.58 -6.00
N SER A 151 -0.31 -13.18 -7.24
CA SER A 151 -1.06 -13.94 -8.23
C SER A 151 -0.29 -15.15 -8.77
N TYR A 152 1.01 -14.97 -9.05
CA TYR A 152 1.87 -16.07 -9.52
C TYR A 152 1.97 -17.20 -8.48
N HIS A 153 2.20 -16.83 -7.22
CA HIS A 153 2.32 -17.80 -6.14
C HIS A 153 0.97 -18.43 -5.78
N LEU A 154 -0.13 -17.67 -5.87
CA LEU A 154 -1.47 -18.24 -5.73
C LEU A 154 -1.78 -19.25 -6.83
N GLY A 155 -1.36 -19.00 -8.08
CA GLY A 155 -1.50 -19.93 -9.18
C GLY A 155 -0.77 -21.24 -8.92
N LYS A 156 0.49 -21.17 -8.50
CA LYS A 156 1.28 -22.36 -8.11
C LYS A 156 0.63 -23.11 -6.94
N TRP A 157 0.21 -22.39 -5.92
CA TRP A 157 -0.47 -22.96 -4.76
C TRP A 157 -1.78 -23.65 -5.16
N ALA A 158 -2.60 -23.04 -6.01
CA ALA A 158 -3.87 -23.58 -6.46
C ALA A 158 -3.70 -24.92 -7.17
N ALA A 159 -2.75 -25.02 -8.11
CA ALA A 159 -2.45 -26.26 -8.82
C ALA A 159 -1.94 -27.35 -7.86
N ALA A 160 -1.01 -27.00 -6.95
CA ALA A 160 -0.47 -27.93 -5.95
C ALA A 160 -1.53 -28.44 -4.95
N ASN A 161 -2.65 -27.70 -4.79
CA ASN A 161 -3.77 -28.07 -3.92
C ASN A 161 -4.99 -28.63 -4.67
N GLY A 162 -4.77 -29.17 -5.87
CA GLY A 162 -5.75 -29.99 -6.60
C GLY A 162 -6.72 -29.21 -7.49
N LEU A 163 -6.56 -27.88 -7.61
CA LEU A 163 -7.30 -27.12 -8.62
C LEU A 163 -6.60 -27.32 -9.97
N THR A 164 -7.27 -28.00 -10.90
CA THR A 164 -6.71 -28.32 -12.21
C THR A 164 -7.34 -27.51 -13.34
N ARG A 165 -8.56 -26.95 -13.13
CA ARG A 165 -9.33 -26.21 -14.12
C ARG A 165 -9.88 -24.94 -13.51
N VAL A 166 -9.36 -23.79 -13.95
CA VAL A 166 -9.72 -22.46 -13.40
C VAL A 166 -10.11 -21.52 -14.54
N SER A 167 -11.15 -20.71 -14.32
CA SER A 167 -11.46 -19.54 -15.14
C SER A 167 -10.94 -18.29 -14.48
N THR A 168 -10.58 -17.26 -15.27
CA THR A 168 -10.19 -15.95 -14.74
C THR A 168 -11.26 -14.91 -15.01
N ILE A 169 -11.43 -13.95 -14.08
CA ILE A 169 -12.20 -12.73 -14.26
C ILE A 169 -11.44 -11.56 -13.63
N VAL A 170 -11.05 -10.59 -14.43
CA VAL A 170 -10.24 -9.46 -13.98
C VAL A 170 -10.79 -8.13 -14.49
N SER A 171 -10.57 -7.06 -13.73
CA SER A 171 -10.85 -5.70 -14.20
C SER A 171 -9.87 -5.31 -15.32
N ASP A 172 -10.40 -4.76 -16.42
CA ASP A 172 -9.67 -4.45 -17.66
C ASP A 172 -8.86 -3.14 -17.51
N TYR A 173 -7.71 -3.24 -16.87
CA TYR A 173 -6.69 -2.19 -16.78
C TYR A 173 -5.33 -2.81 -16.42
N ALA A 174 -4.25 -2.02 -16.49
CA ALA A 174 -2.88 -2.51 -16.39
C ALA A 174 -2.62 -3.50 -15.23
N ALA A 175 -3.08 -3.18 -14.01
CA ALA A 175 -2.86 -4.07 -12.87
C ALA A 175 -3.72 -5.35 -12.92
N GLY A 176 -4.91 -5.29 -13.55
CA GLY A 176 -5.77 -6.47 -13.73
C GLY A 176 -5.19 -7.45 -14.74
N LEU A 177 -4.69 -6.92 -15.87
CA LEU A 177 -4.02 -7.73 -16.89
C LEU A 177 -2.73 -8.36 -16.36
N ASP A 178 -1.96 -7.60 -15.60
CA ASP A 178 -0.74 -8.05 -14.94
C ASP A 178 -1.02 -9.17 -13.91
N ALA A 179 -2.12 -9.02 -13.13
CA ALA A 179 -2.56 -10.04 -12.17
C ALA A 179 -3.03 -11.33 -12.87
N GLU A 180 -3.77 -11.22 -13.99
CA GLU A 180 -4.21 -12.37 -14.78
C GLU A 180 -3.01 -13.11 -15.35
N ASP A 181 -2.07 -12.41 -16.00
CA ASP A 181 -0.88 -13.00 -16.60
C ASP A 181 -0.03 -13.73 -15.55
N ALA A 182 0.20 -13.11 -14.41
CA ALA A 182 0.91 -13.71 -13.28
C ALA A 182 0.25 -15.02 -12.80
N PHE A 183 -1.07 -14.98 -12.58
CA PHE A 183 -1.81 -16.18 -12.15
C PHE A 183 -1.73 -17.28 -13.19
N VAL A 184 -1.99 -16.94 -14.45
CA VAL A 184 -1.98 -17.89 -15.57
C VAL A 184 -0.61 -18.56 -15.72
N GLN A 185 0.48 -17.79 -15.65
CA GLN A 185 1.84 -18.34 -15.74
C GLN A 185 2.16 -19.26 -14.55
N GLY A 186 1.87 -18.81 -13.31
CA GLY A 186 2.08 -19.63 -12.12
C GLY A 186 1.25 -20.92 -12.14
N PHE A 187 -0.01 -20.83 -12.53
CA PHE A 187 -0.94 -21.95 -12.56
C PHE A 187 -0.62 -22.96 -13.66
N LYS A 188 -0.41 -22.50 -14.90
CA LYS A 188 -0.02 -23.38 -16.04
C LYS A 188 1.35 -24.00 -15.83
N GLY A 189 2.32 -23.24 -15.31
CA GLY A 189 3.65 -23.74 -14.98
C GLY A 189 3.64 -24.86 -13.93
N ALA A 190 2.58 -24.93 -13.10
CA ALA A 190 2.35 -25.99 -12.13
C ALA A 190 1.36 -27.07 -12.62
N GLY A 191 1.02 -27.12 -13.92
CA GLY A 191 0.18 -28.15 -14.52
C GLY A 191 -1.33 -27.83 -14.57
N GLY A 192 -1.75 -26.63 -14.20
CA GLY A 192 -3.15 -26.21 -14.26
C GLY A 192 -3.60 -25.80 -15.67
N GLN A 193 -4.91 -25.83 -15.91
CA GLN A 193 -5.56 -25.44 -17.17
C GLN A 193 -6.49 -24.23 -16.94
N ILE A 194 -6.28 -23.18 -17.72
CA ILE A 194 -7.24 -22.07 -17.79
C ILE A 194 -8.36 -22.44 -18.76
N VAL A 195 -9.59 -22.44 -18.26
CA VAL A 195 -10.80 -22.81 -19.02
C VAL A 195 -11.31 -21.64 -19.84
N SER A 196 -11.37 -20.46 -19.22
CA SER A 196 -11.77 -19.21 -19.87
C SER A 196 -11.15 -18.01 -19.16
N SER A 197 -11.05 -16.92 -19.91
CA SER A 197 -10.61 -15.61 -19.42
C SER A 197 -11.68 -14.57 -19.71
N VAL A 198 -12.13 -13.87 -18.67
CA VAL A 198 -13.18 -12.85 -18.75
C VAL A 198 -12.60 -11.53 -18.24
N ARG A 199 -12.85 -10.45 -18.97
CA ARG A 199 -12.45 -9.10 -18.56
C ARG A 199 -13.67 -8.24 -18.35
N ALA A 200 -13.76 -7.62 -17.17
CA ALA A 200 -14.82 -6.68 -16.81
C ALA A 200 -14.25 -5.25 -16.89
N PRO A 201 -15.01 -4.27 -17.39
CA PRO A 201 -14.57 -2.87 -17.37
C PRO A 201 -14.16 -2.44 -15.96
N LEU A 202 -13.14 -1.60 -15.85
CA LEU A 202 -12.78 -0.98 -14.57
C LEU A 202 -13.98 -0.20 -14.02
N ARG A 203 -14.24 -0.33 -12.72
CA ARG A 203 -15.43 0.24 -12.04
C ARG A 203 -16.75 -0.34 -12.55
N THR A 204 -16.76 -1.64 -12.89
CA THR A 204 -17.98 -2.34 -13.26
C THR A 204 -19.03 -2.23 -12.14
N ALA A 205 -20.22 -1.79 -12.51
CA ALA A 205 -21.36 -1.69 -11.58
C ALA A 205 -22.04 -3.05 -11.37
N ASP A 206 -22.05 -3.91 -12.37
CA ASP A 206 -22.72 -5.22 -12.38
C ASP A 206 -21.78 -6.31 -12.88
N TYR A 207 -21.43 -7.25 -12.00
CA TYR A 207 -20.58 -8.41 -12.30
C TYR A 207 -21.35 -9.65 -12.78
N VAL A 208 -22.68 -9.66 -12.67
CA VAL A 208 -23.53 -10.81 -13.00
C VAL A 208 -23.29 -11.32 -14.43
N PRO A 209 -23.30 -10.49 -15.48
CA PRO A 209 -23.12 -10.97 -16.86
C PRO A 209 -21.76 -11.66 -17.09
N PHE A 210 -20.73 -11.19 -16.38
CA PHE A 210 -19.37 -11.73 -16.48
C PHE A 210 -19.23 -13.06 -15.74
N LEU A 211 -19.80 -13.16 -14.53
CA LEU A 211 -19.78 -14.37 -13.70
C LEU A 211 -20.68 -15.47 -14.30
N GLU A 212 -21.77 -15.12 -14.97
CA GLU A 212 -22.59 -16.07 -15.74
C GLU A 212 -21.79 -16.73 -16.89
N ARG A 213 -20.88 -16.03 -17.50
CA ARG A 213 -19.97 -16.62 -18.52
C ARG A 213 -19.05 -17.63 -17.86
N VAL A 214 -18.45 -17.30 -16.70
CA VAL A 214 -17.62 -18.23 -15.92
C VAL A 214 -18.41 -19.47 -15.50
N ARG A 215 -19.64 -19.31 -15.01
CA ARG A 215 -20.50 -20.41 -14.57
C ARG A 215 -20.78 -21.45 -15.67
N ARG A 216 -20.96 -20.99 -16.91
CA ARG A 216 -21.20 -21.89 -18.07
C ARG A 216 -20.05 -22.84 -18.36
N ASP A 217 -18.81 -22.41 -18.07
CA ASP A 217 -17.60 -23.20 -18.36
C ASP A 217 -17.33 -24.24 -17.27
N LYS A 218 -18.08 -24.24 -16.18
CA LYS A 218 -18.00 -25.18 -15.05
C LYS A 218 -16.57 -25.42 -14.57
N PRO A 219 -15.80 -24.39 -14.23
CA PRO A 219 -14.46 -24.55 -13.66
C PRO A 219 -14.55 -25.10 -12.23
N GLN A 220 -13.44 -25.61 -11.69
CA GLN A 220 -13.34 -25.95 -10.26
C GLN A 220 -13.18 -24.68 -9.39
N ALA A 221 -12.53 -23.65 -9.96
CA ALA A 221 -12.40 -22.37 -9.30
C ALA A 221 -12.45 -21.20 -10.30
N VAL A 222 -12.75 -20.03 -9.79
CA VAL A 222 -12.58 -18.76 -10.50
C VAL A 222 -11.54 -17.91 -9.79
N TYR A 223 -10.52 -17.50 -10.55
CA TYR A 223 -9.58 -16.48 -10.10
C TYR A 223 -10.16 -15.11 -10.41
N GLY A 224 -10.38 -14.30 -9.36
CA GLY A 224 -10.91 -12.94 -9.47
C GLY A 224 -9.87 -11.88 -9.17
N PHE A 225 -9.91 -10.75 -9.90
CA PHE A 225 -9.17 -9.54 -9.58
C PHE A 225 -9.98 -8.28 -9.86
N ASN A 226 -10.00 -7.37 -8.90
CA ASN A 226 -10.53 -6.01 -9.01
C ASN A 226 -9.66 -5.04 -8.19
N PRO A 227 -9.87 -3.71 -8.26
CA PRO A 227 -9.05 -2.74 -7.52
C PRO A 227 -9.14 -2.79 -5.99
N GLY A 228 -10.11 -3.53 -5.44
CA GLY A 228 -10.40 -3.52 -4.01
C GLY A 228 -11.52 -2.53 -3.62
N GLY A 229 -11.64 -2.22 -2.33
CA GLY A 229 -12.64 -1.31 -1.81
C GLY A 229 -14.09 -1.76 -2.12
N PRO A 230 -15.03 -0.82 -2.30
CA PRO A 230 -16.44 -1.15 -2.57
C PRO A 230 -16.67 -1.98 -3.85
N GLU A 231 -15.75 -1.97 -4.80
CA GLU A 231 -15.83 -2.81 -6.01
C GLU A 231 -15.65 -4.29 -5.66
N ALA A 232 -14.76 -4.60 -4.72
CA ALA A 232 -14.61 -5.97 -4.23
C ALA A 232 -15.89 -6.49 -3.56
N THR A 233 -16.55 -5.66 -2.76
CA THR A 233 -17.82 -6.01 -2.13
C THR A 233 -18.90 -6.34 -3.17
N ARG A 234 -19.04 -5.56 -4.23
CA ARG A 234 -19.99 -5.84 -5.33
C ARG A 234 -19.66 -7.16 -6.03
N PHE A 235 -18.39 -7.41 -6.32
CA PHE A 235 -17.95 -8.65 -6.96
C PHE A 235 -18.25 -9.89 -6.11
N ILE A 236 -17.91 -9.86 -4.81
CA ILE A 236 -18.15 -10.96 -3.87
C ILE A 236 -19.64 -11.25 -3.73
N LYS A 237 -20.49 -10.22 -3.59
CA LYS A 237 -21.95 -10.39 -3.52
C LYS A 237 -22.50 -11.00 -4.79
N ALA A 238 -22.11 -10.51 -5.97
CA ALA A 238 -22.54 -11.09 -7.25
C ALA A 238 -22.14 -12.57 -7.39
N TYR A 239 -20.91 -12.94 -6.98
CA TYR A 239 -20.47 -14.33 -6.96
C TYR A 239 -21.34 -15.22 -6.05
N HIS A 240 -21.65 -14.74 -4.85
CA HIS A 240 -22.48 -15.42 -3.87
C HIS A 240 -23.93 -15.55 -4.36
N ASP A 241 -24.56 -14.46 -4.82
CA ASP A 241 -25.96 -14.39 -5.21
C ASP A 241 -26.26 -15.26 -6.45
N LEU A 242 -25.28 -15.43 -7.33
CA LEU A 242 -25.33 -16.37 -8.44
C LEU A 242 -25.18 -17.85 -8.01
N GLY A 243 -24.91 -18.12 -6.73
CA GLY A 243 -24.75 -19.46 -6.20
C GLY A 243 -23.53 -20.22 -6.73
N LEU A 244 -22.45 -19.51 -7.16
CA LEU A 244 -21.27 -20.18 -7.68
C LEU A 244 -20.57 -21.05 -6.63
N ALA A 245 -20.51 -20.60 -5.38
CA ALA A 245 -19.99 -21.42 -4.27
C ALA A 245 -20.81 -22.70 -4.07
N ALA A 246 -22.14 -22.62 -4.10
CA ALA A 246 -23.04 -23.77 -3.99
C ALA A 246 -22.91 -24.72 -5.19
N ALA A 247 -22.52 -24.19 -6.36
CA ALA A 247 -22.23 -25.00 -7.56
C ALA A 247 -20.81 -25.63 -7.51
N GLY A 248 -20.07 -25.50 -6.42
CA GLY A 248 -18.73 -26.07 -6.24
C GLY A 248 -17.61 -25.30 -6.91
N ILE A 249 -17.85 -24.06 -7.36
CA ILE A 249 -16.83 -23.22 -7.98
C ILE A 249 -16.16 -22.37 -6.89
N GLN A 250 -14.92 -22.69 -6.50
CA GLN A 250 -14.17 -21.97 -5.47
C GLN A 250 -13.74 -20.59 -5.97
N LEU A 251 -13.97 -19.53 -5.20
CA LEU A 251 -13.39 -18.23 -5.49
C LEU A 251 -12.00 -18.11 -4.87
N ILE A 252 -11.02 -17.75 -5.70
CA ILE A 252 -9.64 -17.45 -5.31
C ILE A 252 -9.20 -16.13 -5.95
N GLY A 253 -8.24 -15.43 -5.33
CA GLY A 253 -7.68 -14.20 -5.91
C GLY A 253 -6.62 -13.54 -5.02
N PRO A 254 -6.03 -12.42 -5.45
CA PRO A 254 -5.10 -11.69 -4.60
C PRO A 254 -5.83 -10.90 -3.49
N ASN A 255 -5.07 -10.21 -2.66
CA ASN A 255 -5.54 -9.38 -1.55
C ASN A 255 -6.75 -8.48 -1.87
N ALA A 256 -6.80 -7.97 -3.09
CA ALA A 256 -7.79 -6.97 -3.49
C ALA A 256 -9.24 -7.49 -3.49
N ILE A 257 -9.47 -8.80 -3.66
CA ILE A 257 -10.84 -9.34 -3.70
C ILE A 257 -11.52 -9.43 -2.34
N VAL A 258 -10.76 -9.53 -1.24
CA VAL A 258 -11.25 -9.59 0.14
C VAL A 258 -10.38 -8.74 1.06
N PRO A 259 -10.35 -7.40 0.87
CA PRO A 259 -9.63 -6.52 1.79
C PRO A 259 -10.27 -6.57 3.18
N ASP A 260 -9.44 -6.48 4.22
CA ASP A 260 -9.86 -6.72 5.61
C ASP A 260 -10.96 -5.76 6.10
N ASP A 261 -10.91 -4.50 5.69
CA ASP A 261 -11.88 -3.46 6.03
C ASP A 261 -13.25 -3.63 5.35
N GLU A 262 -13.31 -4.34 4.21
CA GLU A 262 -14.55 -4.59 3.47
C GLU A 262 -15.26 -5.88 3.89
N LEU A 263 -14.65 -6.75 4.68
CA LEU A 263 -15.24 -8.04 5.06
C LEU A 263 -16.60 -7.88 5.75
N LYS A 264 -16.77 -6.86 6.60
CA LYS A 264 -18.05 -6.56 7.26
C LYS A 264 -19.15 -6.22 6.24
N ASN A 265 -18.82 -5.48 5.17
CA ASN A 265 -19.75 -5.10 4.11
C ASN A 265 -20.08 -6.28 3.17
N MET A 266 -19.13 -7.21 3.01
CA MET A 266 -19.31 -8.44 2.23
C MET A 266 -20.21 -9.45 2.94
N GLY A 267 -20.11 -9.53 4.28
CA GLY A 267 -20.89 -10.48 5.08
C GLY A 267 -20.57 -11.94 4.72
N GLU A 268 -21.55 -12.82 4.89
CA GLU A 268 -21.43 -14.26 4.63
C GLU A 268 -20.97 -14.60 3.22
N ALA A 269 -21.20 -13.70 2.26
CA ALA A 269 -20.77 -13.88 0.87
C ALA A 269 -19.26 -14.07 0.70
N ALA A 270 -18.44 -13.56 1.64
CA ALA A 270 -17.00 -13.70 1.63
C ALA A 270 -16.48 -15.02 2.25
N ILE A 271 -17.30 -15.75 2.99
CA ILE A 271 -16.87 -16.96 3.73
C ILE A 271 -16.25 -17.98 2.76
N ASN A 272 -15.12 -18.57 3.17
CA ASN A 272 -14.33 -19.54 2.40
C ASN A 272 -13.63 -18.99 1.15
N VAL A 273 -13.71 -17.70 0.82
CA VAL A 273 -12.85 -17.13 -0.23
C VAL A 273 -11.39 -17.29 0.17
N ILE A 274 -10.57 -17.79 -0.76
CA ILE A 274 -9.12 -17.97 -0.56
C ILE A 274 -8.39 -16.83 -1.26
N SER A 275 -7.42 -16.23 -0.56
CA SER A 275 -6.62 -15.16 -1.15
C SER A 275 -5.14 -15.27 -0.83
N ALA A 276 -4.30 -14.70 -1.71
CA ALA A 276 -2.90 -14.45 -1.45
C ALA A 276 -2.67 -12.97 -1.13
N SER A 277 -1.95 -12.68 -0.07
CA SER A 277 -1.66 -11.32 0.36
C SER A 277 -0.35 -11.24 1.13
N HIS A 278 0.24 -10.07 1.13
CA HIS A 278 1.38 -9.76 2.01
C HIS A 278 0.95 -9.34 3.43
N TYR A 279 -0.35 -9.17 3.68
CA TYR A 279 -0.88 -8.69 4.97
C TYR A 279 -2.24 -9.30 5.29
N SER A 280 -2.51 -9.46 6.56
CA SER A 280 -3.83 -9.69 7.16
C SER A 280 -3.90 -8.96 8.51
N ALA A 281 -5.00 -8.25 8.76
CA ALA A 281 -5.25 -7.66 10.07
C ALA A 281 -5.35 -8.70 11.18
N ALA A 282 -5.70 -9.96 10.85
CA ALA A 282 -5.74 -11.10 11.75
C ALA A 282 -4.39 -11.82 11.92
N GLY A 283 -3.34 -11.36 11.22
CA GLY A 283 -2.01 -11.99 11.31
C GLY A 283 -1.41 -11.91 12.70
N ASP A 284 -1.01 -13.05 13.25
CA ASP A 284 -0.50 -13.14 14.62
C ASP A 284 0.98 -12.80 14.72
N ARG A 285 1.30 -11.52 14.57
CA ARG A 285 2.64 -10.95 14.72
C ARG A 285 2.60 -9.82 15.76
N PRO A 286 3.61 -9.68 16.65
CA PRO A 286 3.64 -8.62 17.67
C PRO A 286 3.46 -7.21 17.05
N ALA A 287 4.20 -6.89 16.00
CA ALA A 287 4.10 -5.61 15.31
C ALA A 287 2.70 -5.37 14.73
N ASN A 288 2.04 -6.41 14.17
CA ASN A 288 0.68 -6.29 13.67
C ASN A 288 -0.33 -6.04 14.79
N ARG A 289 -0.23 -6.77 15.91
CA ARG A 289 -1.11 -6.55 17.06
C ARG A 289 -1.03 -5.11 17.57
N THR A 290 0.19 -4.56 17.66
CA THR A 290 0.41 -3.15 18.02
C THR A 290 -0.23 -2.22 16.97
N PHE A 291 0.04 -2.44 15.69
CA PHE A 291 -0.51 -1.63 14.60
C PHE A 291 -2.04 -1.61 14.60
N VAL A 292 -2.69 -2.77 14.70
CA VAL A 292 -4.17 -2.87 14.76
C VAL A 292 -4.72 -2.18 16.01
N THR A 293 -4.04 -2.31 17.15
CA THR A 293 -4.45 -1.65 18.40
C THR A 293 -4.38 -0.13 18.27
N GLU A 294 -3.26 0.40 17.78
CA GLU A 294 -3.08 1.85 17.61
C GLU A 294 -3.99 2.41 16.49
N TRP A 295 -4.22 1.62 15.44
CA TRP A 295 -5.20 1.96 14.41
C TRP A 295 -6.61 2.16 14.98
N LYS A 296 -7.09 1.21 15.79
CA LYS A 296 -8.40 1.30 16.43
C LYS A 296 -8.51 2.47 17.40
N LYS A 297 -7.44 2.78 18.12
CA LYS A 297 -7.38 3.98 18.98
C LYS A 297 -7.50 5.28 18.18
N ALA A 298 -6.81 5.36 17.05
CA ALA A 298 -6.74 6.57 16.24
C ALA A 298 -8.00 6.80 15.39
N TYR A 299 -8.60 5.71 14.85
CA TYR A 299 -9.63 5.82 13.82
C TYR A 299 -10.98 5.18 14.20
N GLY A 300 -11.09 4.60 15.40
CA GLY A 300 -12.31 4.01 15.94
C GLY A 300 -12.26 2.49 16.06
N GLN A 301 -12.92 1.96 17.09
CA GLN A 301 -12.89 0.54 17.46
C GLN A 301 -13.46 -0.39 16.38
N ASP A 302 -14.40 0.10 15.58
CA ASP A 302 -15.05 -0.66 14.50
C ASP A 302 -14.27 -0.65 13.19
N THR A 303 -13.11 0.02 13.13
CA THR A 303 -12.26 0.10 11.94
C THR A 303 -11.20 -0.99 11.94
N VAL A 304 -10.86 -1.47 10.74
CA VAL A 304 -9.83 -2.49 10.53
C VAL A 304 -8.84 -1.96 9.50
N PRO A 305 -7.52 -1.99 9.78
CA PRO A 305 -6.54 -1.64 8.76
C PRO A 305 -6.48 -2.73 7.69
N ASN A 306 -6.25 -2.32 6.45
CA ASN A 306 -6.10 -3.22 5.32
C ASN A 306 -4.67 -3.18 4.75
N TYR A 307 -4.42 -3.92 3.68
CA TYR A 307 -3.12 -3.97 3.02
C TYR A 307 -2.67 -2.62 2.43
N PHE A 308 -3.58 -1.72 2.11
CA PHE A 308 -3.25 -0.35 1.69
C PHE A 308 -2.73 0.48 2.87
N ALA A 309 -3.35 0.35 4.03
CA ALA A 309 -2.91 1.02 5.26
C ALA A 309 -1.48 0.63 5.64
N VAL A 310 -1.14 -0.65 5.50
CA VAL A 310 0.24 -1.14 5.72
C VAL A 310 1.21 -0.57 4.70
N GLY A 311 0.80 -0.40 3.44
CA GLY A 311 1.60 0.28 2.43
C GLY A 311 1.95 1.72 2.82
N GLY A 312 0.98 2.46 3.36
CA GLY A 312 1.18 3.80 3.91
C GLY A 312 2.11 3.82 5.12
N TRP A 313 1.91 2.90 6.06
CA TRP A 313 2.76 2.72 7.25
C TRP A 313 4.23 2.47 6.86
N ASP A 314 4.49 1.48 6.03
CA ASP A 314 5.86 1.13 5.63
C ASP A 314 6.50 2.21 4.75
N GLY A 315 5.72 2.88 3.90
CA GLY A 315 6.22 3.99 3.12
C GLY A 315 6.67 5.17 3.97
N MET A 316 5.91 5.49 5.02
CA MET A 316 6.31 6.52 5.98
C MET A 316 7.52 6.07 6.80
N ALA A 317 7.61 4.79 7.20
CA ALA A 317 8.77 4.24 7.87
C ALA A 317 10.06 4.39 7.02
N ALA A 318 9.98 4.11 5.73
CA ALA A 318 11.10 4.30 4.80
C ALA A 318 11.51 5.77 4.67
N ILE A 319 10.54 6.70 4.59
CA ILE A 319 10.79 8.14 4.56
C ILE A 319 11.46 8.61 5.87
N PHE A 320 11.01 8.11 7.01
CA PHE A 320 11.65 8.42 8.32
C PHE A 320 13.10 7.93 8.37
N ALA A 321 13.40 6.75 7.81
CA ALA A 321 14.78 6.26 7.71
C ALA A 321 15.67 7.24 6.92
N VAL A 322 15.17 7.72 5.77
CA VAL A 322 15.88 8.73 4.95
C VAL A 322 16.16 10.02 5.73
N ILE A 323 15.15 10.51 6.47
CA ILE A 323 15.26 11.75 7.25
C ILE A 323 16.25 11.58 8.40
N ARG A 324 16.19 10.47 9.13
CA ARG A 324 17.07 10.18 10.27
C ARG A 324 18.52 10.04 9.85
N GLU A 325 18.79 9.23 8.83
CA GLU A 325 20.17 8.99 8.37
C GLU A 325 20.86 10.24 7.82
N GLN A 326 20.08 11.25 7.42
CA GLN A 326 20.60 12.50 6.86
C GLN A 326 20.39 13.72 7.78
N ASN A 327 19.96 13.50 9.03
CA ASN A 327 19.70 14.57 10.00
C ASN A 327 18.83 15.72 9.43
N GLY A 328 17.83 15.37 8.61
CA GLY A 328 16.89 16.31 8.01
C GLY A 328 17.45 17.23 6.91
N VAL A 329 18.68 17.00 6.43
CA VAL A 329 19.26 17.71 5.27
C VAL A 329 19.42 16.69 4.14
N LEU A 330 18.40 16.60 3.28
CA LEU A 330 18.33 15.52 2.31
C LEU A 330 19.20 15.81 1.06
N ASP A 331 20.11 14.90 0.77
CA ASP A 331 20.72 14.73 -0.54
C ASP A 331 19.90 13.70 -1.35
N PRO A 332 19.42 14.02 -2.54
CA PRO A 332 18.54 13.12 -3.30
C PRO A 332 19.18 11.78 -3.67
N LYS A 333 20.47 11.75 -3.99
CA LYS A 333 21.19 10.51 -4.35
C LYS A 333 21.37 9.63 -3.12
N ARG A 334 21.74 10.24 -1.99
CA ARG A 334 21.86 9.52 -0.72
C ARG A 334 20.51 9.01 -0.26
N SER A 335 19.43 9.80 -0.42
CA SER A 335 18.07 9.38 -0.13
C SER A 335 17.68 8.16 -0.94
N GLN A 336 17.97 8.15 -2.24
CA GLN A 336 17.71 7.00 -3.12
C GLN A 336 18.51 5.76 -2.71
N GLU A 337 19.78 5.93 -2.34
CA GLU A 337 20.65 4.85 -1.86
C GLU A 337 20.09 4.22 -0.57
N ILE A 338 19.71 5.04 0.42
CA ILE A 338 19.08 4.57 1.66
C ILE A 338 17.83 3.78 1.35
N LEU A 339 16.93 4.30 0.52
CA LEU A 339 15.67 3.63 0.16
C LEU A 339 15.92 2.29 -0.55
N THR A 340 16.89 2.24 -1.43
CA THR A 340 17.22 1.03 -2.22
C THR A 340 17.74 -0.11 -1.33
N HIS A 341 18.35 0.20 -0.19
CA HIS A 341 18.88 -0.78 0.77
C HIS A 341 18.05 -0.86 2.06
N TRP A 342 16.89 -0.20 2.07
CA TRP A 342 16.05 -0.15 3.27
C TRP A 342 15.41 -1.50 3.59
N SER A 343 15.33 -1.79 4.89
CA SER A 343 14.63 -2.96 5.43
C SER A 343 13.85 -2.60 6.69
N ASN A 344 12.76 -3.33 6.92
CA ASN A 344 11.96 -3.23 8.13
C ASN A 344 11.62 -4.64 8.64
N PRO A 345 12.35 -5.15 9.66
CA PRO A 345 12.06 -6.44 10.26
C PRO A 345 10.76 -6.45 11.07
N ASP A 346 10.33 -5.27 11.56
CA ASP A 346 9.19 -5.07 12.45
C ASP A 346 7.98 -4.44 11.75
N SER A 347 7.84 -4.65 10.43
CA SER A 347 6.63 -4.24 9.74
C SER A 347 5.41 -5.04 10.21
N PRO A 348 4.21 -4.45 10.28
CA PRO A 348 2.96 -5.16 10.59
C PRO A 348 2.72 -6.38 9.69
N ARG A 349 3.22 -6.37 8.45
CA ARG A 349 3.13 -7.50 7.53
C ARG A 349 4.17 -8.60 7.78
N GLY A 350 5.10 -8.41 8.71
CA GLY A 350 6.30 -9.24 8.91
C GLY A 350 7.52 -8.65 8.21
N PRO A 351 8.67 -9.35 8.30
CA PRO A 351 9.93 -8.84 7.76
C PRO A 351 9.84 -8.47 6.29
N MET A 352 10.41 -7.33 5.94
CA MET A 352 10.50 -6.85 4.57
C MET A 352 11.81 -6.11 4.29
N ARG A 353 12.22 -6.09 3.04
CA ARG A 353 13.34 -5.29 2.54
C ARG A 353 13.12 -4.88 1.10
N ILE A 354 13.84 -3.87 0.65
CA ILE A 354 13.87 -3.50 -0.76
C ILE A 354 14.94 -4.34 -1.47
N ASP A 355 14.59 -4.88 -2.63
CA ASP A 355 15.55 -5.50 -3.54
C ASP A 355 16.37 -4.41 -4.22
N PRO A 356 17.70 -4.32 -3.99
CA PRO A 356 18.52 -3.25 -4.55
C PRO A 356 18.61 -3.28 -6.10
N GLU A 357 18.36 -4.42 -6.73
CA GLU A 357 18.40 -4.56 -8.18
C GLU A 357 17.12 -4.04 -8.83
N THR A 358 15.97 -4.38 -8.24
CA THR A 358 14.65 -4.09 -8.84
C THR A 358 13.94 -2.90 -8.20
N ARG A 359 14.36 -2.49 -7.01
CA ARG A 359 13.75 -1.45 -6.16
C ARG A 359 12.30 -1.77 -5.76
N ASP A 360 11.95 -3.06 -5.81
CA ASP A 360 10.71 -3.59 -5.27
C ASP A 360 10.91 -4.22 -3.90
N VAL A 361 9.82 -4.33 -3.17
CA VAL A 361 9.81 -5.00 -1.87
C VAL A 361 10.00 -6.51 -2.02
N ILE A 362 10.79 -7.10 -1.11
CA ILE A 362 10.84 -8.54 -0.82
C ILE A 362 10.14 -8.74 0.50
N HIS A 363 9.13 -9.60 0.55
CA HIS A 363 8.33 -9.87 1.75
C HIS A 363 7.67 -11.25 1.70
N ASN A 364 7.03 -11.65 2.79
CA ASN A 364 6.25 -12.88 2.82
C ASN A 364 4.91 -12.70 2.09
N ILE A 365 4.45 -13.79 1.46
CA ILE A 365 3.08 -13.92 0.95
C ILE A 365 2.34 -14.96 1.80
N TYR A 366 1.17 -14.59 2.28
CA TYR A 366 0.30 -15.43 3.09
C TYR A 366 -0.87 -15.92 2.25
N ILE A 367 -1.14 -17.22 2.27
CA ILE A 367 -2.39 -17.77 1.76
C ILE A 367 -3.40 -17.70 2.89
N ARG A 368 -4.52 -17.04 2.63
CA ARG A 368 -5.54 -16.69 3.62
C ARG A 368 -6.89 -17.25 3.20
N ARG A 369 -7.73 -17.52 4.18
CA ARG A 369 -9.14 -17.88 3.97
C ARG A 369 -10.03 -16.98 4.83
N VAL A 370 -11.11 -16.49 4.27
CA VAL A 370 -12.10 -15.76 5.06
C VAL A 370 -12.86 -16.75 5.94
N GLN A 371 -12.78 -16.53 7.24
CA GLN A 371 -13.44 -17.35 8.26
C GLN A 371 -14.14 -16.46 9.28
N GLN A 372 -15.16 -17.00 9.93
CA GLN A 372 -15.76 -16.38 11.10
C GLN A 372 -14.96 -16.78 12.36
N VAL A 373 -14.41 -15.78 13.05
CA VAL A 373 -13.62 -15.95 14.28
C VAL A 373 -14.17 -14.99 15.32
N ASP A 374 -14.60 -15.48 16.46
CA ASP A 374 -15.19 -14.69 17.55
C ASP A 374 -16.35 -13.76 17.10
N GLY A 375 -17.17 -14.24 16.15
CA GLY A 375 -18.30 -13.50 15.60
C GLY A 375 -17.96 -12.49 14.49
N GLU A 376 -16.68 -12.29 14.18
CA GLU A 376 -16.20 -11.39 13.12
C GLU A 376 -15.63 -12.18 11.92
N LEU A 377 -15.77 -11.63 10.72
CA LEU A 377 -15.10 -12.16 9.53
C LEU A 377 -13.66 -11.70 9.51
N ARG A 378 -12.73 -12.64 9.32
CA ARG A 378 -11.29 -12.38 9.28
C ARG A 378 -10.62 -13.15 8.15
N ASN A 379 -9.60 -12.55 7.56
CA ASN A 379 -8.66 -13.24 6.65
C ASN A 379 -7.65 -14.04 7.46
N VAL A 380 -7.94 -15.32 7.71
CA VAL A 380 -7.08 -16.19 8.51
C VAL A 380 -5.95 -16.75 7.64
N GLU A 381 -4.71 -16.49 8.02
CA GLU A 381 -3.50 -17.01 7.37
C GLU A 381 -3.34 -18.50 7.71
N PHE A 382 -3.13 -19.35 6.72
CA PHE A 382 -2.93 -20.79 6.93
C PHE A 382 -1.73 -21.38 6.20
N ALA A 383 -1.09 -20.60 5.31
CA ALA A 383 0.19 -20.96 4.71
C ALA A 383 1.01 -19.69 4.43
N THR A 384 2.32 -19.82 4.50
CA THR A 384 3.28 -18.74 4.25
C THR A 384 4.26 -19.14 3.18
N ILE A 385 4.47 -18.25 2.21
CA ILE A 385 5.54 -18.33 1.22
C ILE A 385 6.53 -17.23 1.60
N PRO A 386 7.71 -17.58 2.13
CA PRO A 386 8.62 -16.58 2.68
C PRO A 386 9.45 -15.91 1.57
N ASP A 387 9.88 -14.68 1.86
CA ASP A 387 10.95 -13.98 1.14
C ASP A 387 10.73 -13.84 -0.37
N VAL A 388 9.49 -13.52 -0.75
CA VAL A 388 9.07 -13.47 -2.16
C VAL A 388 9.60 -12.21 -2.85
N LYS A 389 10.47 -12.40 -3.83
CA LYS A 389 10.83 -11.40 -4.85
C LYS A 389 9.71 -11.25 -5.89
N ASP A 390 9.79 -10.20 -6.72
CA ASP A 390 8.87 -10.06 -7.85
C ASP A 390 9.18 -11.08 -8.96
N PRO A 391 8.32 -12.10 -9.18
CA PRO A 391 8.57 -13.13 -10.19
C PRO A 391 8.61 -12.58 -11.62
N TRP A 392 7.89 -11.47 -11.88
CA TRP A 392 7.88 -10.87 -13.21
C TRP A 392 9.28 -10.41 -13.64
N LYS A 393 10.05 -9.81 -12.74
CA LYS A 393 11.38 -9.32 -13.05
C LYS A 393 12.40 -10.44 -13.26
N GLU A 394 12.21 -11.56 -12.56
CA GLU A 394 13.01 -12.77 -12.77
C GLU A 394 12.72 -13.41 -14.15
N LEU A 395 11.45 -13.41 -14.55
CA LEU A 395 11.01 -13.96 -15.84
C LEU A 395 11.24 -13.02 -17.02
N HIS A 396 11.37 -11.71 -16.76
CA HIS A 396 11.57 -10.67 -17.77
C HIS A 396 12.81 -9.84 -17.43
N PRO A 397 14.04 -10.40 -17.56
CA PRO A 397 15.26 -9.65 -17.30
C PRO A 397 15.36 -8.43 -18.22
N GLU A 398 16.14 -7.41 -17.81
CA GLU A 398 16.28 -6.15 -18.55
C GLU A 398 16.65 -6.36 -20.03
N GLY A 399 15.92 -5.71 -20.90
CA GLY A 399 16.07 -5.81 -22.36
C GLY A 399 14.74 -6.03 -23.10
N ASN A 400 13.71 -6.54 -22.45
CA ASN A 400 12.38 -6.73 -23.03
C ASN A 400 11.35 -5.71 -22.55
N ALA A 401 11.69 -4.43 -22.43
CA ALA A 401 10.72 -3.35 -22.35
C ALA A 401 10.07 -3.15 -23.73
N GLY A 402 9.46 -4.24 -24.24
CA GLY A 402 8.62 -4.20 -25.42
C GLY A 402 7.30 -3.56 -25.07
N THR A 403 7.08 -2.40 -25.63
CA THR A 403 5.80 -1.77 -25.95
C THR A 403 4.63 -2.77 -25.98
N ARG A 404 3.71 -2.62 -25.03
CA ARG A 404 2.30 -2.99 -25.20
C ARG A 404 1.43 -1.84 -24.78
#